data_4ecb82e9d0cf4d5af991ec3149a40e2f
#
_entry.id   4ecb82e9d0cf4d5af991ec3149a40e2f
#
_cell.length_a   1.000
_cell.length_b   1.000
_cell.length_c   1.000
_cell.angle_alpha   90.00
_cell.angle_beta   90.00
_cell.angle_gamma   90.00
#
_symmetry.space_group_name_H-M   'P 1'
#
loop_
_entity.id
_entity.type
_entity.pdbx_description
1 polymer ?
#
loop_
_entity_poly.entity_id
_entity_poly.type
_entity_poly.pdbx_seq_one_letter_code
_entity_poly.pdbx_strand_id
1 'polypeptide(L)'
;MSKITKVVGRQVLDSRGNPTVEVDIYADNIMGRAAVPSGASTGENEAVELRDGGSEFLGKSVKKAVRNINDTISQEIIGRSCFDQESVDEILINLDGTKNKSRLGANAILGVSLACAKLASKIKNIPLYKYLGDDSSNIMPVPMMNIILSLIHI
;
A
#
# COMPACT_ATOMS: atom_id res chain seq x y z
N MET A 1 -4.53 22.88 -6.58
CA MET A 1 -3.83 21.58 -6.42
C MET A 1 -4.45 20.86 -5.24
N SER A 2 -5.01 19.68 -5.46
CA SER A 2 -5.65 18.91 -4.41
C SER A 2 -4.62 18.39 -3.40
N LYS A 3 -4.72 18.88 -2.17
CA LYS A 3 -3.81 18.50 -1.08
C LYS A 3 -4.44 17.43 -0.23
N ILE A 4 -3.63 16.47 0.19
CA ILE A 4 -4.03 15.44 1.14
C ILE A 4 -4.41 16.11 2.45
N THR A 5 -5.62 15.85 2.94
CA THR A 5 -6.17 16.45 4.17
C THR A 5 -6.24 15.47 5.32
N LYS A 6 -6.32 14.17 5.02
CA LYS A 6 -6.46 13.13 6.04
C LYS A 6 -5.93 11.80 5.51
N VAL A 7 -5.30 11.03 6.41
CA VAL A 7 -4.86 9.64 6.19
C VAL A 7 -5.37 8.80 7.33
N VAL A 8 -5.93 7.64 7.03
CA VAL A 8 -6.44 6.70 8.04
C VAL A 8 -6.04 5.29 7.65
N GLY A 9 -5.17 4.68 8.46
CA GLY A 9 -4.85 3.26 8.38
C GLY A 9 -5.74 2.44 9.32
N ARG A 10 -6.11 1.24 8.90
CA ARG A 10 -6.81 0.27 9.74
C ARG A 10 -6.38 -1.16 9.43
N GLN A 11 -6.58 -2.04 10.41
CA GLN A 11 -6.47 -3.48 10.21
C GLN A 11 -7.80 -4.01 9.71
N VAL A 12 -7.78 -4.79 8.65
CA VAL A 12 -8.93 -5.54 8.11
C VAL A 12 -8.54 -7.00 7.91
N LEU A 13 -9.50 -7.88 7.62
CA LEU A 13 -9.20 -9.26 7.28
C LEU A 13 -9.18 -9.45 5.76
N ASP A 14 -8.20 -10.19 5.27
CA ASP A 14 -8.13 -10.63 3.88
C ASP A 14 -9.09 -11.79 3.58
N SER A 15 -9.14 -12.25 2.33
CA SER A 15 -10.01 -13.36 1.91
C SER A 15 -9.68 -14.71 2.59
N ARG A 16 -8.53 -14.82 3.23
CA ARG A 16 -8.09 -16.00 3.99
C ARG A 16 -8.30 -15.86 5.50
N GLY A 17 -8.91 -14.72 5.94
CA GLY A 17 -9.10 -14.39 7.35
C GLY A 17 -7.84 -13.93 8.08
N ASN A 18 -6.76 -13.58 7.37
CA ASN A 18 -5.58 -13.02 7.98
C ASN A 18 -5.66 -11.49 8.02
N PRO A 19 -5.15 -10.84 9.09
CA PRO A 19 -5.07 -9.40 9.14
C PRO A 19 -4.22 -8.82 8.01
N THR A 20 -4.68 -7.72 7.43
CA THR A 20 -3.94 -6.89 6.51
C THR A 20 -4.22 -5.41 6.74
N VAL A 21 -3.46 -4.54 6.08
CA VAL A 21 -3.58 -3.09 6.18
C VAL A 21 -4.54 -2.57 5.11
N GLU A 22 -5.48 -1.72 5.51
CA GLU A 22 -6.28 -0.89 4.62
C GLU A 22 -6.01 0.58 4.93
N VAL A 23 -5.87 1.41 3.89
CA VAL A 23 -5.60 2.84 4.00
C VAL A 23 -6.63 3.64 3.23
N ASP A 24 -7.16 4.69 3.88
CA ASP A 24 -7.94 5.75 3.26
C ASP A 24 -7.14 7.05 3.23
N ILE A 25 -7.09 7.70 2.08
CA ILE A 25 -6.53 9.05 1.91
C ILE A 25 -7.61 9.97 1.36
N TYR A 26 -7.69 11.17 1.91
CA TYR A 26 -8.72 12.16 1.57
C TYR A 26 -8.10 13.44 1.00
N ALA A 27 -8.71 13.98 -0.03
CA ALA A 27 -8.52 15.34 -0.54
C ALA A 27 -9.81 15.78 -1.25
N ASP A 28 -10.15 17.08 -1.17
CA ASP A 28 -11.31 17.68 -1.87
C ASP A 28 -12.65 16.92 -1.66
N ASN A 29 -12.87 16.39 -0.45
CA ASN A 29 -14.02 15.54 -0.11
C ASN A 29 -14.10 14.20 -0.88
N ILE A 30 -13.06 13.82 -1.58
CA ILE A 30 -12.92 12.54 -2.28
C ILE A 30 -11.98 11.64 -1.47
N MET A 31 -12.24 10.34 -1.54
CA MET A 31 -11.45 9.33 -0.82
C MET A 31 -10.89 8.31 -1.79
N GLY A 32 -9.58 8.07 -1.67
CA GLY A 32 -8.89 6.91 -2.23
C GLY A 32 -8.72 5.83 -1.16
N ARG A 33 -9.05 4.58 -1.47
CA ARG A 33 -8.92 3.43 -0.57
C ARG A 33 -8.10 2.32 -1.19
N ALA A 34 -7.18 1.77 -0.42
CA ALA A 34 -6.43 0.58 -0.81
C ALA A 34 -6.28 -0.39 0.36
N ALA A 35 -6.56 -1.67 0.12
CA ALA A 35 -6.15 -2.76 0.98
C ALA A 35 -4.89 -3.40 0.40
N VAL A 36 -3.94 -3.73 1.25
CA VAL A 36 -2.65 -4.29 0.83
C VAL A 36 -2.78 -5.79 0.65
N PRO A 37 -2.45 -6.33 -0.54
CA PRO A 37 -2.40 -7.78 -0.72
C PRO A 37 -1.25 -8.37 0.09
N SER A 38 -1.49 -9.53 0.73
CA SER A 38 -0.46 -10.27 1.46
C SER A 38 -0.12 -11.55 0.71
N GLY A 39 1.19 -11.80 0.53
CA GLY A 39 1.70 -13.03 -0.08
C GLY A 39 1.51 -14.26 0.80
N ALA A 40 1.57 -15.45 0.22
CA ALA A 40 1.55 -16.71 0.96
C ALA A 40 2.95 -17.17 1.39
N SER A 41 3.98 -16.74 0.68
CA SER A 41 5.41 -17.05 0.94
C SER A 41 6.21 -15.75 0.94
N THR A 42 7.37 -15.76 1.57
CA THR A 42 8.32 -14.64 1.62
C THR A 42 9.66 -15.09 1.06
N GLY A 43 10.27 -14.27 0.20
CA GLY A 43 11.62 -14.45 -0.32
C GLY A 43 12.64 -13.61 0.46
N GLU A 44 13.91 -14.03 0.45
CA GLU A 44 14.98 -13.31 1.15
C GLU A 44 15.20 -11.87 0.68
N ASN A 45 14.85 -11.58 -0.57
CA ASN A 45 15.03 -10.26 -1.18
C ASN A 45 13.76 -9.40 -1.18
N GLU A 46 12.68 -9.89 -0.59
CA GLU A 46 11.43 -9.13 -0.48
C GLU A 46 11.50 -8.06 0.61
N ALA A 47 10.74 -7.00 0.42
CA ALA A 47 10.53 -6.01 1.46
C ALA A 47 9.69 -6.60 2.61
N VAL A 48 9.97 -6.16 3.84
CA VAL A 48 9.37 -6.73 5.05
C VAL A 48 7.90 -6.31 5.18
N GLU A 49 7.00 -7.28 5.14
CA GLU A 49 5.65 -7.11 5.61
C GLU A 49 5.66 -7.08 7.15
N LEU A 50 5.39 -5.91 7.73
CA LEU A 50 5.47 -5.75 9.17
C LEU A 50 4.30 -6.44 9.86
N ARG A 51 4.61 -7.46 10.67
CA ARG A 51 3.70 -8.22 11.51
C ARG A 51 4.03 -8.00 12.98
N ASP A 52 3.01 -8.01 13.84
CA ASP A 52 3.20 -7.68 15.27
C ASP A 52 3.89 -8.80 16.05
N GLY A 53 3.76 -10.05 15.61
CA GLY A 53 4.13 -11.22 16.40
C GLY A 53 3.16 -11.45 17.57
N GLY A 54 3.57 -12.28 18.52
CA GLY A 54 2.75 -12.58 19.70
C GLY A 54 1.59 -13.53 19.44
N SER A 55 0.55 -13.51 20.26
CA SER A 55 -0.57 -14.46 20.23
C SER A 55 -1.75 -14.01 19.37
N GLU A 56 -1.91 -12.71 19.16
CA GLU A 56 -3.04 -12.15 18.42
C GLU A 56 -2.98 -12.54 16.95
N PHE A 57 -4.06 -13.12 16.42
CA PHE A 57 -4.09 -13.67 15.06
C PHE A 57 -2.90 -14.59 14.73
N LEU A 58 -2.45 -15.39 15.69
CA LEU A 58 -1.27 -16.25 15.55
C LEU A 58 0.00 -15.47 15.14
N GLY A 59 0.17 -14.26 15.66
CA GLY A 59 1.28 -13.37 15.35
C GLY A 59 1.15 -12.56 14.06
N LYS A 60 0.04 -12.71 13.33
CA LYS A 60 -0.18 -12.05 12.03
C LYS A 60 -0.84 -10.67 12.11
N SER A 61 -1.12 -10.14 13.31
CA SER A 61 -1.65 -8.79 13.48
C SER A 61 -0.75 -7.73 12.82
N VAL A 62 -1.33 -6.62 12.36
CA VAL A 62 -0.61 -5.53 11.65
C VAL A 62 -0.79 -4.17 12.35
N LYS A 63 -1.08 -4.16 13.64
CA LYS A 63 -1.34 -2.94 14.41
C LYS A 63 -0.14 -1.99 14.46
N LYS A 64 1.10 -2.51 14.42
CA LYS A 64 2.32 -1.68 14.32
C LYS A 64 2.34 -0.92 12.99
N ALA A 65 2.08 -1.61 11.88
CA ALA A 65 2.00 -0.97 10.57
C ALA A 65 0.88 0.09 10.52
N VAL A 66 -0.29 -0.20 11.10
CA VAL A 66 -1.40 0.74 11.23
C VAL A 66 -1.00 1.98 12.04
N ARG A 67 -0.30 1.81 13.17
CA ARG A 67 0.23 2.95 13.96
C ARG A 67 1.23 3.76 13.15
N ASN A 68 2.14 3.12 12.43
CA ASN A 68 3.10 3.81 11.58
C ASN A 68 2.41 4.70 10.52
N ILE A 69 1.27 4.24 9.95
CA ILE A 69 0.47 5.04 9.03
C ILE A 69 -0.14 6.24 9.74
N ASN A 70 -0.83 6.00 10.87
CA ASN A 70 -1.63 7.03 11.54
C ASN A 70 -0.78 8.08 12.26
N ASP A 71 0.35 7.67 12.86
CA ASP A 71 1.13 8.52 13.75
C ASP A 71 2.38 9.11 13.05
N THR A 72 2.96 8.38 12.10
CA THR A 72 4.23 8.79 11.47
C THR A 72 4.02 9.24 10.03
N ILE A 73 3.50 8.36 9.17
CA ILE A 73 3.37 8.64 7.74
C ILE A 73 2.37 9.78 7.49
N SER A 74 1.25 9.79 8.21
CA SER A 74 0.22 10.82 8.05
C SER A 74 0.75 12.23 8.21
N GLN A 75 1.68 12.45 9.17
CA GLN A 75 2.25 13.77 9.46
C GLN A 75 3.10 14.30 8.30
N GLU A 76 3.77 13.40 7.55
CA GLU A 76 4.68 13.77 6.47
C GLU A 76 3.95 14.02 5.14
N ILE A 77 2.81 13.34 4.91
CA ILE A 77 2.11 13.43 3.63
C ILE A 77 0.89 14.34 3.64
N ILE A 78 0.30 14.66 4.81
CA ILE A 78 -0.77 15.66 4.90
C ILE A 78 -0.23 17.02 4.42
N GLY A 79 -1.01 17.70 3.56
CA GLY A 79 -0.63 18.94 2.92
C GLY A 79 0.14 18.79 1.60
N ARG A 80 0.60 17.56 1.26
CA ARG A 80 1.25 17.27 -0.03
C ARG A 80 0.21 17.15 -1.14
N SER A 81 0.66 17.33 -2.37
CA SER A 81 -0.19 17.10 -3.56
C SER A 81 -0.45 15.61 -3.73
N CYS A 82 -1.71 15.21 -3.91
CA CYS A 82 -2.05 13.81 -4.22
C CYS A 82 -1.74 13.42 -5.67
N PHE A 83 -1.34 14.39 -6.53
CA PHE A 83 -1.00 14.12 -7.93
C PHE A 83 0.48 13.84 -8.16
N ASP A 84 1.31 14.08 -7.16
CA ASP A 84 2.76 13.87 -7.23
C ASP A 84 3.11 12.55 -6.55
N GLN A 85 2.84 11.45 -7.28
CA GLN A 85 3.05 10.09 -6.77
C GLN A 85 4.53 9.82 -6.44
N GLU A 86 5.43 10.29 -7.31
CA GLU A 86 6.86 10.09 -7.15
C GLU A 86 7.36 10.74 -5.85
N SER A 87 6.98 12.00 -5.60
CA SER A 87 7.32 12.69 -4.35
C SER A 87 6.74 12.01 -3.11
N VAL A 88 5.49 11.51 -3.19
CA VAL A 88 4.89 10.75 -2.08
C VAL A 88 5.68 9.47 -1.80
N ASP A 89 6.02 8.72 -2.83
CA ASP A 89 6.75 7.46 -2.69
C ASP A 89 8.19 7.69 -2.18
N GLU A 90 8.88 8.73 -2.64
CA GLU A 90 10.18 9.14 -2.13
C GLU A 90 10.13 9.52 -0.63
N ILE A 91 9.13 10.28 -0.21
CA ILE A 91 8.93 10.62 1.20
C ILE A 91 8.78 9.33 2.03
N LEU A 92 7.95 8.39 1.59
CA LEU A 92 7.73 7.12 2.30
C LEU A 92 8.99 6.28 2.40
N ILE A 93 9.77 6.19 1.31
CA ILE A 93 11.04 5.44 1.26
C ILE A 93 12.08 6.08 2.18
N ASN A 94 12.23 7.38 2.11
CA ASN A 94 13.19 8.13 2.93
C ASN A 94 12.80 8.10 4.41
N LEU A 95 11.49 8.16 4.71
CA LEU A 95 10.97 8.07 6.06
C LEU A 95 11.24 6.69 6.68
N ASP A 96 11.15 5.62 5.92
CA ASP A 96 11.57 4.29 6.37
C ASP A 96 13.09 4.21 6.57
N GLY A 97 13.86 4.64 5.59
CA GLY A 97 15.33 4.72 5.63
C GLY A 97 16.04 3.36 5.66
N THR A 98 15.31 2.23 5.57
CA THR A 98 15.90 0.89 5.54
C THR A 98 15.83 0.29 4.13
N LYS A 99 16.80 -0.58 3.80
CA LYS A 99 16.88 -1.22 2.48
C LYS A 99 15.62 -2.04 2.16
N ASN A 100 15.06 -2.73 3.16
CA ASN A 100 13.97 -3.69 3.01
C ASN A 100 12.64 -3.22 3.63
N LYS A 101 12.47 -1.94 3.93
CA LYS A 101 11.25 -1.35 4.51
C LYS A 101 10.89 -1.92 5.89
N SER A 102 11.87 -2.35 6.68
CA SER A 102 11.63 -3.01 7.95
C SER A 102 11.20 -2.09 9.08
N ARG A 103 11.40 -0.77 8.98
CA ARG A 103 11.05 0.18 10.04
C ARG A 103 9.55 0.52 10.05
N LEU A 104 9.00 0.92 8.92
CA LEU A 104 7.59 1.26 8.79
C LEU A 104 6.74 0.07 8.37
N GLY A 105 7.33 -0.83 7.61
CA GLY A 105 6.68 -1.97 6.98
C GLY A 105 6.29 -1.70 5.52
N ALA A 106 6.63 -2.63 4.64
CA ALA A 106 6.25 -2.55 3.23
C ALA A 106 4.73 -2.44 3.05
N ASN A 107 3.96 -3.12 3.91
CA ASN A 107 2.49 -3.05 3.92
C ASN A 107 1.97 -1.66 4.28
N ALA A 108 2.59 -0.93 5.20
CA ALA A 108 2.23 0.45 5.52
C ALA A 108 2.52 1.38 4.33
N ILE A 109 3.74 1.29 3.78
CA ILE A 109 4.21 2.12 2.66
C ILE A 109 3.34 1.89 1.42
N LEU A 110 3.16 0.63 1.02
CA LEU A 110 2.37 0.27 -0.16
C LEU A 110 0.89 0.68 -0.02
N GLY A 111 0.31 0.51 1.18
CA GLY A 111 -1.07 0.92 1.43
C GLY A 111 -1.30 2.40 1.17
N VAL A 112 -0.38 3.24 1.64
CA VAL A 112 -0.44 4.69 1.43
C VAL A 112 -0.21 5.06 -0.03
N SER A 113 0.81 4.51 -0.67
CA SER A 113 1.12 4.75 -2.09
C SER A 113 -0.07 4.39 -3.00
N LEU A 114 -0.63 3.20 -2.85
CA LEU A 114 -1.79 2.76 -3.63
C LEU A 114 -3.06 3.60 -3.38
N ALA A 115 -3.30 3.99 -2.12
CA ALA A 115 -4.45 4.83 -1.78
C ALA A 115 -4.32 6.23 -2.39
N CYS A 116 -3.09 6.77 -2.44
CA CYS A 116 -2.80 8.06 -3.07
C CYS A 116 -3.07 8.01 -4.59
N ALA A 117 -2.56 7.01 -5.29
CA ALA A 117 -2.81 6.83 -6.72
C ALA A 117 -4.31 6.70 -7.04
N LYS A 118 -5.03 5.92 -6.24
CA LYS A 118 -6.49 5.76 -6.37
C LYS A 118 -7.26 7.06 -6.09
N LEU A 119 -6.80 7.86 -5.11
CA LEU A 119 -7.38 9.18 -4.84
C LEU A 119 -7.19 10.10 -6.04
N ALA A 120 -5.96 10.19 -6.55
CA ALA A 120 -5.62 11.05 -7.67
C ALA A 120 -6.40 10.69 -8.94
N SER A 121 -6.54 9.40 -9.25
CA SER A 121 -7.34 8.93 -10.39
C SER A 121 -8.82 9.31 -10.26
N LYS A 122 -9.39 9.19 -9.05
CA LYS A 122 -10.78 9.60 -8.78
C LYS A 122 -10.99 11.11 -8.92
N ILE A 123 -10.07 11.93 -8.39
CA ILE A 123 -10.17 13.40 -8.52
C ILE A 123 -10.09 13.82 -9.99
N LYS A 124 -9.23 13.17 -10.77
CA LYS A 124 -9.15 13.40 -12.23
C LYS A 124 -10.31 12.78 -13.02
N ASN A 125 -11.15 11.97 -12.35
CA ASN A 125 -12.25 11.23 -12.99
C ASN A 125 -11.79 10.38 -14.19
N ILE A 126 -10.64 9.70 -14.04
CA ILE A 126 -10.09 8.76 -15.03
C ILE A 126 -9.80 7.41 -14.37
N PRO A 127 -9.87 6.29 -15.11
CA PRO A 127 -9.51 4.98 -14.57
C PRO A 127 -8.05 4.93 -14.09
N LEU A 128 -7.79 4.16 -13.04
CA LEU A 128 -6.45 4.07 -12.44
C LEU A 128 -5.37 3.66 -13.44
N TYR A 129 -5.66 2.72 -14.36
CA TYR A 129 -4.70 2.29 -15.38
C TYR A 129 -4.28 3.41 -16.33
N LYS A 130 -5.20 4.34 -16.67
CA LYS A 130 -4.89 5.54 -17.47
C LYS A 130 -4.14 6.59 -16.64
N TYR A 131 -4.42 6.66 -15.34
CA TYR A 131 -3.71 7.59 -14.46
C TYR A 131 -2.24 7.20 -14.28
N LEU A 132 -1.96 5.90 -14.14
CA LEU A 132 -0.60 5.37 -13.98
C LEU A 132 0.17 5.24 -15.30
N GLY A 133 -0.55 5.03 -16.38
CA GLY A 133 -0.01 4.97 -17.73
C GLY A 133 -0.27 6.27 -18.51
N ASP A 134 -0.80 6.11 -19.70
CA ASP A 134 -1.20 7.20 -20.59
C ASP A 134 -2.46 6.82 -21.38
N ASP A 135 -2.86 7.66 -22.32
CA ASP A 135 -4.02 7.41 -23.19
C ASP A 135 -3.84 6.19 -24.13
N SER A 136 -2.60 5.74 -24.35
CA SER A 136 -2.28 4.53 -25.11
C SER A 136 -2.32 3.25 -24.29
N SER A 137 -2.46 3.34 -22.97
CA SER A 137 -2.47 2.22 -22.01
C SER A 137 -3.77 1.42 -22.07
N ASN A 138 -4.05 0.79 -23.23
CA ASN A 138 -5.27 0.03 -23.48
C ASN A 138 -5.01 -1.44 -23.88
N ILE A 139 -3.75 -1.87 -23.86
CA ILE A 139 -3.39 -3.25 -24.19
C ILE A 139 -3.47 -4.11 -22.93
N MET A 140 -4.37 -5.10 -22.95
CA MET A 140 -4.46 -6.08 -21.88
C MET A 140 -3.21 -6.98 -21.90
N PRO A 141 -2.48 -7.14 -20.78
CA PRO A 141 -1.36 -8.07 -20.73
C PRO A 141 -1.83 -9.51 -20.93
N VAL A 142 -0.98 -10.32 -21.56
CA VAL A 142 -1.24 -11.78 -21.64
C VAL A 142 -1.25 -12.34 -20.23
N PRO A 143 -2.31 -13.05 -19.79
CA PRO A 143 -2.36 -13.64 -18.46
C PRO A 143 -1.22 -14.63 -18.25
N MET A 144 -0.46 -14.42 -17.17
CA MET A 144 0.53 -15.37 -16.70
C MET A 144 0.03 -15.97 -15.38
N MET A 145 0.12 -17.29 -15.25
CA MET A 145 -0.31 -17.99 -14.04
C MET A 145 0.66 -19.12 -13.69
N ASN A 146 0.87 -19.33 -12.40
CA ASN A 146 1.58 -20.50 -11.90
C ASN A 146 0.66 -21.70 -11.94
N ILE A 147 0.94 -22.63 -12.83
CA ILE A 147 0.20 -23.91 -12.92
C ILE A 147 0.86 -24.96 -12.03
N ILE A 148 2.19 -24.91 -11.87
CA ILE A 148 2.96 -25.86 -11.07
C ILE A 148 3.92 -25.05 -10.18
N LEU A 149 3.50 -24.77 -8.94
CA LEU A 149 4.32 -24.06 -7.94
C LEU A 149 5.02 -25.01 -6.97
N SER A 150 4.54 -26.25 -6.82
CA SER A 150 5.00 -27.19 -5.78
C SER A 150 6.27 -27.98 -6.12
N LEU A 151 6.85 -27.83 -7.29
CA LEU A 151 8.08 -28.52 -7.68
C LEU A 151 9.35 -28.02 -6.99
N ILE A 152 9.25 -26.95 -6.18
CA ILE A 152 10.37 -26.40 -5.42
C ILE A 152 10.63 -27.18 -4.13
N HIS A 153 9.76 -28.08 -3.75
CA HIS A 153 9.83 -28.88 -2.51
C HIS A 153 10.08 -30.37 -2.75
N ILE A 154 10.58 -30.75 -3.92
CA ILE A 154 11.01 -32.12 -4.22
C ILE A 154 12.52 -32.21 -4.09
#